data_ad5fdb7d88c9ca134e35aa3dab3a743c
#
_entry.id   ad5fdb7d88c9ca134e35aa3dab3a743c
#
_cell.length_a   1.000
_cell.length_b   1.000
_cell.length_c   1.000
_cell.angle_alpha   90.00
_cell.angle_beta   90.00
_cell.angle_gamma   90.00
#
_symmetry.space_group_name_H-M   'P 1'
#
loop_
_entity.id
_entity.type
_entity.pdbx_description
1 polymer ?
#
loop_
_entity_poly.entity_id
_entity_poly.type
_entity_poly.pdbx_seq_one_letter_code
_entity_poly.pdbx_strand_id
1 'polypeptide(L)'
;MNWYLSIRSFSKRLKKVILLMLICLIAMFDKAKAQIPLPTAQQLAWQQAELGVVFHYDLHVFDNKKYNQAVNRITPIADYNIFNPQQLNTDQWIQSAKAAGATFAILTVTHETGFALYQSDVNPYSLKALKWKNGKGDILRDFVNSCEKYGLKPAIYIGIRWNSFMGIYDFSMQGDTEFAKQRQRYYNTYCERMTTELLSRYGKFFFIWFDGGAHGPEQGGPDILPIATKYQPDAIFYHNLQRADVRWGGSESGTVPYPCWATFNYPSFFQYSGAKENFYPIKYGNENGQYYMPAMADAPLRGYKGRHEWFWEPDDEANIFPVQKLVDMYYGSVGHNATLILGLTPNADGLIPRQDADTLKAFGDEIKNRFNRFIAGTSGNSKELVIKIPAGKSFNQVVIEEEVKNGQRVREFIVQVYRKREWETIVAGTSIGHKFIKLLPATVSCEKARLVITKSIGQSFIKQFALY
;
A
#
# COMPACT_ATOMS: atom_id res chain seq x y z
N MET A 1 12.97 -78.75 8.00
CA MET A 1 11.60 -78.18 7.76
C MET A 1 11.38 -76.81 8.44
N ASN A 2 12.23 -76.39 9.38
CA ASN A 2 12.03 -75.11 10.14
C ASN A 2 12.67 -73.85 9.49
N TRP A 3 13.49 -73.96 8.49
CA TRP A 3 14.18 -72.82 7.86
C TRP A 3 13.30 -72.08 6.84
N TYR A 4 12.44 -72.78 6.14
CA TYR A 4 11.54 -72.22 5.13
C TYR A 4 10.40 -71.37 5.69
N LEU A 5 9.98 -71.65 6.91
CA LEU A 5 8.90 -70.90 7.61
C LEU A 5 9.41 -69.54 8.15
N SER A 6 10.70 -69.49 8.51
CA SER A 6 11.31 -68.23 9.01
C SER A 6 11.45 -67.18 7.91
N ILE A 7 11.87 -67.56 6.68
CA ILE A 7 12.03 -66.68 5.54
C ILE A 7 10.70 -66.09 5.06
N ARG A 8 9.62 -66.86 5.05
CA ARG A 8 8.27 -66.39 4.69
C ARG A 8 7.70 -65.40 5.72
N SER A 9 7.96 -65.59 7.00
CA SER A 9 7.54 -64.68 8.07
C SER A 9 8.30 -63.35 8.01
N PHE A 10 9.62 -63.38 7.72
CA PHE A 10 10.43 -62.19 7.56
C PHE A 10 10.02 -61.37 6.33
N SER A 11 9.74 -61.99 5.19
CA SER A 11 9.23 -61.34 3.99
C SER A 11 7.86 -60.68 4.19
N LYS A 12 6.96 -61.27 4.95
CA LYS A 12 5.65 -60.67 5.26
C LYS A 12 5.75 -59.47 6.21
N ARG A 13 6.68 -59.49 7.18
CA ARG A 13 6.94 -58.35 8.08
C ARG A 13 7.58 -57.19 7.31
N LEU A 14 8.55 -57.47 6.43
CA LEU A 14 9.21 -56.48 5.62
C LEU A 14 8.23 -55.77 4.64
N LYS A 15 7.33 -56.52 4.01
CA LYS A 15 6.26 -55.96 3.15
C LYS A 15 5.29 -55.07 3.94
N LYS A 16 4.92 -55.45 5.19
CA LYS A 16 4.08 -54.60 6.04
C LYS A 16 4.78 -53.29 6.45
N VAL A 17 6.07 -53.35 6.77
CA VAL A 17 6.86 -52.17 7.14
C VAL A 17 7.00 -51.20 5.92
N ILE A 18 7.28 -51.76 4.72
CA ILE A 18 7.35 -50.97 3.50
C ILE A 18 6.00 -50.35 3.16
N LEU A 19 4.90 -51.07 3.31
CA LEU A 19 3.56 -50.54 3.08
C LEU A 19 3.19 -49.46 4.10
N LEU A 20 3.55 -49.63 5.39
CA LEU A 20 3.38 -48.58 6.41
C LEU A 20 4.22 -47.34 6.12
N MET A 21 5.46 -47.49 5.68
CA MET A 21 6.32 -46.37 5.26
C MET A 21 5.75 -45.66 4.05
N LEU A 22 5.23 -46.37 3.03
CA LEU A 22 4.56 -45.78 1.88
C LEU A 22 3.30 -44.99 2.30
N ILE A 23 2.49 -45.56 3.20
CA ILE A 23 1.28 -44.90 3.71
C ILE A 23 1.67 -43.64 4.53
N CYS A 24 2.73 -43.73 5.36
CA CYS A 24 3.25 -42.56 6.05
C CYS A 24 3.86 -41.51 5.11
N LEU A 25 4.55 -41.92 4.04
CA LEU A 25 5.03 -41.00 3.00
C LEU A 25 3.85 -40.32 2.26
N ILE A 26 2.85 -41.11 1.85
CA ILE A 26 1.64 -40.57 1.19
C ILE A 26 0.91 -39.60 2.16
N ALA A 27 0.79 -39.93 3.45
CA ALA A 27 0.20 -39.06 4.45
C ALA A 27 1.04 -37.81 4.75
N MET A 28 2.38 -37.86 4.57
CA MET A 28 3.25 -36.69 4.63
C MET A 28 3.15 -35.82 3.37
N PHE A 29 2.97 -36.40 2.18
CA PHE A 29 2.71 -35.66 0.95
C PHE A 29 1.30 -35.03 0.92
N ASP A 30 0.28 -35.65 1.51
CA ASP A 30 -1.06 -35.05 1.65
C ASP A 30 -1.12 -33.89 2.69
N LYS A 31 -0.17 -33.83 3.62
CA LYS A 31 -0.08 -32.72 4.60
C LYS A 31 0.63 -31.48 4.06
N ALA A 32 1.29 -31.56 2.92
CA ALA A 32 1.87 -30.42 2.21
C ALA A 32 0.88 -29.78 1.22
N LYS A 33 -0.41 -29.72 1.52
CA LYS A 33 -1.27 -28.71 0.90
C LYS A 33 -0.72 -27.36 1.33
N ALA A 34 -0.09 -26.65 0.40
CA ALA A 34 0.46 -25.33 0.65
C ALA A 34 -0.62 -24.51 1.38
N GLN A 35 -0.36 -24.19 2.64
CA GLN A 35 -1.28 -23.39 3.43
C GLN A 35 -1.33 -22.01 2.81
N ILE A 36 -2.48 -21.62 2.26
CA ILE A 36 -2.65 -20.29 1.65
C ILE A 36 -2.43 -19.27 2.75
N PRO A 37 -1.53 -18.29 2.58
CA PRO A 37 -1.33 -17.25 3.58
C PRO A 37 -2.61 -16.42 3.74
N LEU A 38 -2.95 -16.17 4.99
CA LEU A 38 -4.12 -15.36 5.36
C LEU A 38 -3.68 -13.94 5.71
N PRO A 39 -4.50 -12.93 5.41
CA PRO A 39 -4.24 -11.57 5.87
C PRO A 39 -4.37 -11.48 7.39
N THR A 40 -3.55 -10.64 8.01
CA THR A 40 -3.82 -10.11 9.35
C THR A 40 -5.06 -9.19 9.30
N ALA A 41 -5.62 -8.87 10.47
CA ALA A 41 -6.72 -7.90 10.55
C ALA A 41 -6.32 -6.53 9.96
N GLN A 42 -5.06 -6.12 10.17
CA GLN A 42 -4.51 -4.87 9.65
C GLN A 42 -4.38 -4.89 8.13
N GLN A 43 -3.87 -5.98 7.54
CA GLN A 43 -3.77 -6.13 6.09
C GLN A 43 -5.15 -6.18 5.41
N LEU A 44 -6.14 -6.78 6.09
CA LEU A 44 -7.51 -6.76 5.61
C LEU A 44 -8.10 -5.35 5.63
N ALA A 45 -7.89 -4.61 6.74
CA ALA A 45 -8.31 -3.22 6.86
C ALA A 45 -7.60 -2.29 5.83
N TRP A 46 -6.34 -2.59 5.49
CA TRP A 46 -5.59 -1.90 4.44
C TRP A 46 -6.24 -2.07 3.05
N GLN A 47 -6.54 -3.30 2.65
CA GLN A 47 -7.19 -3.53 1.36
C GLN A 47 -8.61 -2.92 1.29
N GLN A 48 -9.36 -3.00 2.39
CA GLN A 48 -10.69 -2.38 2.50
C GLN A 48 -10.65 -0.85 2.47
N ALA A 49 -9.51 -0.26 2.81
CA ALA A 49 -9.34 1.19 2.75
C ALA A 49 -9.31 1.73 1.33
N GLU A 50 -8.85 0.97 0.35
CA GLU A 50 -8.81 1.22 -1.09
C GLU A 50 -8.09 2.50 -1.53
N LEU A 51 -8.40 3.65 -0.91
CA LEU A 51 -7.84 4.96 -1.24
C LEU A 51 -7.35 5.68 0.01
N GLY A 52 -6.09 6.12 -0.05
CA GLY A 52 -5.47 7.03 0.90
C GLY A 52 -4.80 8.21 0.22
N VAL A 53 -4.33 9.15 1.01
CA VAL A 53 -3.53 10.28 0.53
C VAL A 53 -2.27 10.45 1.37
N VAL A 54 -1.23 11.05 0.80
CA VAL A 54 -0.02 11.45 1.53
C VAL A 54 0.25 12.93 1.29
N PHE A 55 0.35 13.69 2.40
CA PHE A 55 0.68 15.11 2.36
C PHE A 55 2.17 15.28 2.49
N HIS A 56 2.78 15.85 1.46
CA HIS A 56 4.20 16.22 1.45
C HIS A 56 4.35 17.70 1.79
N TYR A 57 4.99 17.98 2.92
CA TYR A 57 5.21 19.33 3.40
C TYR A 57 6.58 19.41 4.08
N ASP A 58 7.41 20.36 3.68
CA ASP A 58 8.78 20.51 4.20
C ASP A 58 9.29 21.95 3.94
N LEU A 59 10.44 22.28 4.47
CA LEU A 59 11.08 23.61 4.39
C LEU A 59 11.24 24.14 2.96
N HIS A 60 11.57 23.30 2.00
CA HIS A 60 11.81 23.74 0.63
C HIS A 60 10.55 24.23 -0.11
N VAL A 61 9.36 24.01 0.44
CA VAL A 61 8.13 24.67 -0.04
C VAL A 61 8.21 26.18 0.11
N PHE A 62 9.08 26.70 1.01
CA PHE A 62 9.23 28.11 1.37
C PHE A 62 10.47 28.78 0.81
N ASP A 63 11.36 28.07 0.13
CA ASP A 63 12.65 28.64 -0.33
C ASP A 63 12.57 29.32 -1.71
N ASN A 64 11.38 29.36 -2.32
CA ASN A 64 11.09 29.94 -3.64
C ASN A 64 11.93 29.32 -4.78
N LYS A 65 12.40 28.09 -4.60
CA LYS A 65 13.14 27.34 -5.61
C LYS A 65 12.30 26.18 -6.14
N LYS A 66 12.63 25.73 -7.33
CA LYS A 66 12.11 24.47 -7.82
C LYS A 66 12.68 23.32 -6.98
N TYR A 67 11.83 22.36 -6.65
CA TYR A 67 12.24 21.16 -5.96
C TYR A 67 13.35 20.42 -6.72
N ASN A 68 14.43 20.14 -6.02
CA ASN A 68 15.55 19.37 -6.57
C ASN A 68 15.96 18.31 -5.54
N GLN A 69 15.49 17.10 -5.76
CA GLN A 69 15.70 15.96 -4.86
C GLN A 69 17.20 15.70 -4.61
N ALA A 70 18.03 15.76 -5.65
CA ALA A 70 19.47 15.50 -5.51
C ALA A 70 20.16 16.54 -4.61
N VAL A 71 19.73 17.79 -4.69
CA VAL A 71 20.25 18.87 -3.84
C VAL A 71 19.72 18.75 -2.42
N ASN A 72 18.41 18.52 -2.25
CA ASN A 72 17.77 18.46 -0.93
C ASN A 72 18.28 17.29 -0.06
N ARG A 73 18.72 16.22 -0.68
CA ARG A 73 19.32 15.06 0.01
C ARG A 73 20.70 15.32 0.62
N ILE A 74 21.41 16.33 0.14
CA ILE A 74 22.79 16.61 0.55
C ILE A 74 23.02 18.00 1.11
N THR A 75 22.10 18.96 0.83
CA THR A 75 22.26 20.36 1.22
C THR A 75 21.13 20.78 2.15
N PRO A 76 21.41 21.00 3.44
CA PRO A 76 20.37 21.45 4.38
C PRO A 76 19.99 22.90 4.10
N ILE A 77 18.73 23.24 4.37
CA ILE A 77 18.26 24.62 4.36
C ILE A 77 18.75 25.30 5.63
N ALA A 78 19.67 26.25 5.49
CA ALA A 78 20.36 26.88 6.63
C ALA A 78 19.43 27.77 7.47
N ASP A 79 18.58 28.57 6.81
CA ASP A 79 17.57 29.38 7.50
C ASP A 79 16.23 28.65 7.53
N TYR A 80 16.01 27.84 8.57
CA TYR A 80 14.76 27.13 8.75
C TYR A 80 13.59 28.03 9.20
N ASN A 81 13.85 29.31 9.56
CA ASN A 81 12.80 30.29 9.84
C ASN A 81 12.10 30.82 8.58
N ILE A 82 12.50 30.39 7.39
CA ILE A 82 11.69 30.59 6.17
C ILE A 82 10.33 29.86 6.28
N PHE A 83 10.23 28.81 7.10
CA PHE A 83 8.99 28.11 7.37
C PHE A 83 8.00 29.02 8.11
N ASN A 84 7.03 29.57 7.37
CA ASN A 84 6.10 30.54 7.91
C ASN A 84 4.72 30.49 7.22
N PRO A 85 3.99 29.36 7.29
CA PRO A 85 2.65 29.28 6.70
C PRO A 85 1.68 30.21 7.46
N GLN A 86 1.09 31.17 6.71
CA GLN A 86 0.22 32.18 7.30
C GLN A 86 -1.22 31.70 7.53
N GLN A 87 -1.64 30.69 6.76
CA GLN A 87 -3.01 30.22 6.73
C GLN A 87 -3.14 28.71 6.99
N LEU A 88 -2.12 28.11 7.64
CA LEU A 88 -2.10 26.65 7.88
C LEU A 88 -3.44 26.14 8.38
N ASN A 89 -4.04 25.22 7.63
CA ASN A 89 -5.34 24.65 7.94
C ASN A 89 -5.40 23.16 7.60
N THR A 90 -5.05 22.32 8.57
CA THR A 90 -5.09 20.86 8.41
C THR A 90 -6.51 20.32 8.26
N ASP A 91 -7.53 21.02 8.73
CA ASP A 91 -8.94 20.67 8.48
C ASP A 91 -9.25 20.72 6.99
N GLN A 92 -8.79 21.76 6.28
CA GLN A 92 -8.97 21.90 4.84
C GLN A 92 -8.21 20.80 4.07
N TRP A 93 -7.02 20.40 4.54
CA TRP A 93 -6.28 19.26 3.96
C TRP A 93 -7.11 17.98 4.02
N ILE A 94 -7.61 17.64 5.21
CA ILE A 94 -8.37 16.42 5.42
C ILE A 94 -9.74 16.45 4.73
N GLN A 95 -10.39 17.62 4.65
CA GLN A 95 -11.63 17.76 3.87
C GLN A 95 -11.38 17.51 2.38
N SER A 96 -10.27 18.01 1.80
CA SER A 96 -9.89 17.76 0.41
C SER A 96 -9.64 16.27 0.16
N ALA A 97 -8.94 15.60 1.07
CA ALA A 97 -8.72 14.14 1.02
C ALA A 97 -10.04 13.35 1.09
N LYS A 98 -10.93 13.73 2.01
CA LYS A 98 -12.25 13.11 2.17
C LYS A 98 -13.13 13.30 0.94
N ALA A 99 -13.05 14.46 0.30
CA ALA A 99 -13.79 14.75 -0.93
C ALA A 99 -13.36 13.84 -2.09
N ALA A 100 -12.09 13.43 -2.14
CA ALA A 100 -11.59 12.43 -3.08
C ALA A 100 -12.08 10.99 -2.77
N GLY A 101 -12.64 10.76 -1.59
CA GLY A 101 -13.04 9.43 -1.12
C GLY A 101 -11.96 8.70 -0.31
N ALA A 102 -10.89 9.40 0.12
CA ALA A 102 -9.86 8.80 0.95
C ALA A 102 -10.41 8.38 2.32
N THR A 103 -9.91 7.26 2.83
CA THR A 103 -10.29 6.68 4.12
C THR A 103 -9.18 6.79 5.17
N PHE A 104 -7.97 7.08 4.74
CA PHE A 104 -6.82 7.38 5.59
C PHE A 104 -5.96 8.48 4.96
N ALA A 105 -5.18 9.15 5.80
CA ALA A 105 -4.29 10.22 5.38
C ALA A 105 -2.93 10.06 6.05
N ILE A 106 -1.86 10.32 5.32
CA ILE A 106 -0.47 10.20 5.74
C ILE A 106 0.13 11.60 5.75
N LEU A 107 0.88 11.94 6.80
CA LEU A 107 1.71 13.14 6.83
C LEU A 107 3.19 12.74 6.75
N THR A 108 3.97 13.39 5.88
CA THR A 108 5.44 13.29 5.94
C THR A 108 5.95 14.08 7.13
N VAL A 109 6.15 13.40 8.27
CA VAL A 109 6.57 14.07 9.53
C VAL A 109 8.04 14.48 9.50
N THR A 110 8.86 13.76 8.72
CA THR A 110 10.21 14.11 8.31
C THR A 110 10.42 13.60 6.89
N HIS A 111 11.20 14.30 6.08
CA HIS A 111 11.58 13.90 4.74
C HIS A 111 13.10 14.02 4.55
N GLU A 112 13.58 14.22 3.33
CA GLU A 112 15.01 14.25 2.96
C GLU A 112 15.83 15.35 3.67
N THR A 113 15.19 16.47 4.02
CA THR A 113 15.84 17.55 4.77
C THR A 113 16.16 17.17 6.21
N GLY A 114 15.40 16.22 6.78
CA GLY A 114 15.43 15.88 8.20
C GLY A 114 14.64 16.85 9.08
N PHE A 115 13.94 17.84 8.49
CA PHE A 115 13.11 18.77 9.25
C PHE A 115 11.86 18.08 9.80
N ALA A 116 11.56 18.29 11.09
CA ALA A 116 10.45 17.63 11.77
C ALA A 116 9.24 18.56 11.92
N LEU A 117 8.08 18.12 11.40
CA LEU A 117 6.80 18.84 11.45
C LEU A 117 6.04 18.66 12.79
N TYR A 118 6.76 18.41 13.89
CA TYR A 118 6.18 18.19 15.21
C TYR A 118 7.08 18.72 16.33
N GLN A 119 6.58 18.71 17.57
CA GLN A 119 7.30 19.14 18.77
C GLN A 119 8.29 18.06 19.22
N SER A 120 9.50 18.04 18.65
CA SER A 120 10.53 17.07 19.01
C SER A 120 11.42 17.56 20.14
N ASP A 121 11.72 16.67 21.10
CA ASP A 121 12.76 16.87 22.12
C ASP A 121 14.11 16.28 21.67
N VAL A 122 14.11 15.54 20.56
CA VAL A 122 15.29 14.82 20.03
C VAL A 122 15.86 15.53 18.80
N ASN A 123 14.99 16.04 17.93
CA ASN A 123 15.39 16.70 16.68
C ASN A 123 15.47 18.22 16.86
N PRO A 124 16.68 18.82 16.88
CA PRO A 124 16.84 20.28 16.97
C PRO A 124 16.35 21.00 15.70
N TYR A 125 16.27 20.27 14.57
CA TYR A 125 15.78 20.79 13.29
C TYR A 125 14.27 20.48 13.17
N SER A 126 13.45 21.22 13.93
CA SER A 126 12.03 20.96 14.06
C SER A 126 11.24 22.25 14.31
N LEU A 127 9.91 22.16 14.25
CA LEU A 127 9.00 23.28 14.53
C LEU A 127 9.26 23.93 15.90
N LYS A 128 9.80 23.19 16.86
CA LYS A 128 10.14 23.70 18.18
C LYS A 128 11.22 24.80 18.17
N ALA A 129 12.11 24.77 17.18
CA ALA A 129 13.20 25.75 17.03
C ALA A 129 12.80 27.01 16.26
N LEU A 130 11.58 27.08 15.70
CA LEU A 130 11.15 28.16 14.83
C LEU A 130 10.59 29.36 15.58
N LYS A 131 10.69 30.54 14.96
CA LYS A 131 9.93 31.72 15.36
C LYS A 131 8.43 31.58 15.09
N TRP A 132 8.05 30.78 14.09
CA TRP A 132 6.67 30.50 13.75
C TRP A 132 5.90 29.98 14.96
N LYS A 133 4.73 30.57 15.25
CA LYS A 133 3.91 30.28 16.46
C LYS A 133 4.75 30.29 17.78
N ASN A 134 5.84 31.05 17.83
CA ASN A 134 6.78 31.12 19.00
C ASN A 134 7.31 29.72 19.37
N GLY A 135 7.63 28.87 18.42
CA GLY A 135 8.11 27.51 18.64
C GLY A 135 7.06 26.52 19.18
N LYS A 136 5.78 26.90 19.21
CA LYS A 136 4.69 26.06 19.75
C LYS A 136 3.83 25.38 18.68
N GLY A 137 4.15 25.56 17.39
CA GLY A 137 3.43 24.89 16.31
C GLY A 137 3.66 23.38 16.34
N ASP A 138 2.61 22.59 16.09
CA ASP A 138 2.68 21.14 16.00
C ASP A 138 1.73 20.65 14.89
N ILE A 139 2.26 20.56 13.67
CA ILE A 139 1.46 20.20 12.50
C ILE A 139 0.97 18.77 12.59
N LEU A 140 1.78 17.85 13.12
CA LEU A 140 1.37 16.47 13.30
C LEU A 140 0.18 16.36 14.27
N ARG A 141 0.18 17.13 15.35
CA ARG A 141 -0.95 17.17 16.30
C ARG A 141 -2.20 17.71 15.62
N ASP A 142 -2.08 18.85 14.93
CA ASP A 142 -3.19 19.47 14.19
C ASP A 142 -3.74 18.51 13.14
N PHE A 143 -2.87 17.82 12.40
CA PHE A 143 -3.22 16.82 11.39
C PHE A 143 -3.97 15.61 11.98
N VAL A 144 -3.48 15.04 13.09
CA VAL A 144 -4.15 13.92 13.76
C VAL A 144 -5.55 14.33 14.24
N ASN A 145 -5.66 15.49 14.88
CA ASN A 145 -6.96 16.02 15.32
C ASN A 145 -7.93 16.23 14.16
N SER A 146 -7.43 16.74 13.02
CA SER A 146 -8.25 16.89 11.80
C SER A 146 -8.68 15.53 11.23
N CYS A 147 -7.80 14.54 11.21
CA CYS A 147 -8.15 13.18 10.79
C CYS A 147 -9.29 12.62 11.65
N GLU A 148 -9.18 12.71 12.97
CA GLU A 148 -10.21 12.24 13.91
C GLU A 148 -11.53 12.98 13.71
N LYS A 149 -11.47 14.32 13.58
CA LYS A 149 -12.65 15.18 13.38
C LYS A 149 -13.43 14.81 12.11
N TYR A 150 -12.76 14.49 11.03
CA TYR A 150 -13.39 14.19 9.74
C TYR A 150 -13.52 12.69 9.44
N GLY A 151 -13.09 11.83 10.36
CA GLY A 151 -13.25 10.37 10.29
C GLY A 151 -12.30 9.67 9.30
N LEU A 152 -11.11 10.24 9.04
CA LEU A 152 -10.03 9.57 8.35
C LEU A 152 -9.08 8.94 9.37
N LYS A 153 -8.45 7.82 9.00
CA LYS A 153 -7.43 7.19 9.85
C LYS A 153 -6.10 7.92 9.68
N PRO A 154 -5.48 8.45 10.75
CA PRO A 154 -4.18 9.09 10.65
C PRO A 154 -3.07 8.08 10.39
N ALA A 155 -2.09 8.47 9.58
CA ALA A 155 -0.91 7.71 9.27
C ALA A 155 0.30 8.63 9.13
N ILE A 156 1.51 8.10 9.24
CA ILE A 156 2.75 8.87 9.15
C ILE A 156 3.76 8.25 8.20
N TYR A 157 4.50 9.13 7.53
CA TYR A 157 5.70 8.82 6.77
C TYR A 157 6.92 9.38 7.52
N ILE A 158 7.96 8.57 7.67
CA ILE A 158 9.19 8.90 8.39
C ILE A 158 10.36 8.69 7.44
N GLY A 159 11.03 9.78 7.05
CA GLY A 159 12.26 9.73 6.25
C GLY A 159 13.48 9.56 7.14
N ILE A 160 14.18 8.43 7.01
CA ILE A 160 15.45 8.17 7.70
C ILE A 160 16.57 7.72 6.75
N ARG A 161 16.25 7.49 5.48
CA ARG A 161 17.21 7.09 4.46
C ARG A 161 18.15 8.25 4.08
N TRP A 162 17.59 9.44 4.04
CA TRP A 162 18.31 10.68 3.81
C TRP A 162 17.99 11.66 4.93
N ASN A 163 18.99 12.44 5.33
CA ASN A 163 18.82 13.53 6.26
C ASN A 163 19.97 14.53 6.01
N SER A 164 19.71 15.53 5.17
CA SER A 164 20.74 16.50 4.77
C SER A 164 21.25 17.32 5.96
N PHE A 165 20.39 17.61 6.94
CA PHE A 165 20.81 18.34 8.15
C PHE A 165 21.85 17.56 8.95
N MET A 166 21.74 16.23 9.03
CA MET A 166 22.69 15.38 9.75
C MET A 166 23.80 14.81 8.87
N GLY A 167 23.77 15.07 7.57
CA GLY A 167 24.75 14.57 6.59
C GLY A 167 24.60 13.07 6.31
N ILE A 168 23.39 12.54 6.40
CA ILE A 168 23.09 11.14 6.09
C ILE A 168 22.65 11.03 4.63
N TYR A 169 23.28 10.13 3.90
CA TYR A 169 22.95 9.80 2.53
C TYR A 169 22.84 8.29 2.36
N ASP A 170 21.71 7.80 1.86
CA ASP A 170 21.42 6.38 1.64
C ASP A 170 21.71 5.53 2.90
N PHE A 171 21.07 5.90 4.00
CA PHE A 171 21.16 5.31 5.35
C PHE A 171 22.48 5.55 6.10
N SER A 172 23.49 6.11 5.46
CA SER A 172 24.84 6.11 5.99
C SER A 172 25.44 7.51 6.11
N MET A 173 26.20 7.73 7.17
CA MET A 173 27.18 8.79 7.24
C MET A 173 28.31 8.47 6.26
N GLN A 174 28.66 9.43 5.42
CA GLN A 174 29.71 9.23 4.44
C GLN A 174 31.10 9.19 5.08
N GLY A 175 31.96 8.25 4.62
CA GLY A 175 33.32 8.04 5.09
C GLY A 175 33.47 6.85 6.05
N ASP A 176 34.71 6.41 6.29
CA ASP A 176 35.09 5.24 7.09
C ASP A 176 35.87 5.58 8.36
N THR A 177 36.02 6.88 8.66
CA THR A 177 36.72 7.35 9.85
C THR A 177 35.99 7.00 11.13
N GLU A 178 36.70 6.92 12.28
CA GLU A 178 36.06 6.73 13.57
C GLU A 178 35.04 7.83 13.91
N PHE A 179 35.27 9.06 13.44
CA PHE A 179 34.33 10.15 13.57
C PHE A 179 33.02 9.89 12.79
N ALA A 180 33.12 9.42 11.54
CA ALA A 180 31.93 9.04 10.74
C ALA A 180 31.14 7.89 11.42
N LYS A 181 31.84 6.86 11.92
CA LYS A 181 31.21 5.76 12.65
C LYS A 181 30.52 6.24 13.95
N GLN A 182 31.14 7.16 14.69
CA GLN A 182 30.52 7.74 15.88
C GLN A 182 29.26 8.55 15.54
N ARG A 183 29.28 9.34 14.47
CA ARG A 183 28.11 10.06 13.97
C ARG A 183 27.00 9.13 13.50
N GLN A 184 27.35 8.00 12.88
CA GLN A 184 26.37 6.98 12.51
C GLN A 184 25.67 6.39 13.73
N ARG A 185 26.41 6.03 14.77
CA ARG A 185 25.82 5.55 16.05
C ARG A 185 24.90 6.60 16.69
N TYR A 186 25.31 7.87 16.65
CA TYR A 186 24.47 8.97 17.11
C TYR A 186 23.16 9.08 16.30
N TYR A 187 23.26 8.99 14.97
CA TYR A 187 22.11 9.02 14.07
C TYR A 187 21.15 7.84 14.31
N ASN A 188 21.66 6.66 14.52
CA ASN A 188 20.81 5.49 14.83
C ASN A 188 20.02 5.73 16.14
N THR A 189 20.70 6.16 17.21
CA THR A 189 20.04 6.50 18.47
C THR A 189 19.03 7.64 18.31
N TYR A 190 19.35 8.65 17.49
CA TYR A 190 18.43 9.71 17.13
C TYR A 190 17.17 9.16 16.45
N CYS A 191 17.30 8.28 15.46
CA CYS A 191 16.16 7.66 14.77
C CYS A 191 15.28 6.84 15.73
N GLU A 192 15.89 6.06 16.63
CA GLU A 192 15.15 5.27 17.64
C GLU A 192 14.36 6.17 18.60
N ARG A 193 14.98 7.23 19.11
CA ARG A 193 14.33 8.18 20.01
C ARG A 193 13.24 8.98 19.30
N MET A 194 13.50 9.47 18.08
CA MET A 194 12.53 10.17 17.25
C MET A 194 11.31 9.27 16.96
N THR A 195 11.56 8.02 16.56
CA THR A 195 10.49 7.05 16.34
C THR A 195 9.70 6.80 17.63
N THR A 196 10.36 6.70 18.77
CA THR A 196 9.70 6.56 20.07
C THR A 196 8.79 7.75 20.38
N GLU A 197 9.24 9.00 20.16
CA GLU A 197 8.41 10.20 20.31
C GLU A 197 7.15 10.12 19.43
N LEU A 198 7.33 9.87 18.14
CA LEU A 198 6.24 9.83 17.16
C LEU A 198 5.21 8.76 17.52
N LEU A 199 5.65 7.55 17.82
CA LEU A 199 4.74 6.41 18.00
C LEU A 199 4.09 6.35 19.39
N SER A 200 4.62 7.09 20.39
CA SER A 200 4.08 7.10 21.75
C SER A 200 3.23 8.33 22.09
N ARG A 201 3.37 9.48 21.36
CA ARG A 201 2.78 10.76 21.77
C ARG A 201 1.54 11.19 21.00
N TYR A 202 1.30 10.64 19.79
CA TYR A 202 0.31 11.16 18.84
C TYR A 202 -0.91 10.24 18.64
N GLY A 203 -1.11 9.26 19.51
CA GLY A 203 -2.24 8.32 19.42
C GLY A 203 -1.96 7.13 18.53
N LYS A 204 -3.01 6.56 17.93
CA LYS A 204 -2.92 5.38 17.08
C LYS A 204 -2.79 5.76 15.61
N PHE A 205 -1.83 5.13 14.93
CA PHE A 205 -1.66 5.26 13.49
C PHE A 205 -2.17 4.03 12.77
N PHE A 206 -2.80 4.25 11.61
CA PHE A 206 -3.22 3.19 10.71
C PHE A 206 -2.05 2.60 9.92
N PHE A 207 -1.11 3.46 9.51
CA PHE A 207 0.02 3.10 8.67
C PHE A 207 1.27 3.89 9.09
N ILE A 208 2.41 3.21 9.13
CA ILE A 208 3.73 3.79 9.42
C ILE A 208 4.62 3.45 8.22
N TRP A 209 5.00 4.49 7.48
CA TRP A 209 5.78 4.39 6.26
C TRP A 209 7.22 4.86 6.48
N PHE A 210 8.18 3.94 6.40
CA PHE A 210 9.58 4.29 6.25
C PHE A 210 9.94 4.24 4.76
N ASP A 211 10.00 5.39 4.09
CA ASP A 211 10.28 5.44 2.66
C ASP A 211 11.70 4.99 2.32
N GLY A 212 11.80 4.19 1.26
CA GLY A 212 13.06 3.52 0.93
C GLY A 212 13.49 2.48 1.96
N GLY A 213 12.70 2.25 3.02
CA GLY A 213 12.92 1.29 4.09
C GLY A 213 13.63 1.85 5.31
N ALA A 214 13.77 1.00 6.33
CA ALA A 214 14.58 1.23 7.50
C ALA A 214 15.62 0.08 7.59
N HIS A 215 16.89 0.41 7.53
CA HIS A 215 17.95 -0.54 7.84
C HIS A 215 17.86 -0.93 9.32
N GLY A 216 17.98 -2.24 9.62
CA GLY A 216 18.05 -2.73 10.99
C GLY A 216 19.49 -2.81 11.51
N PRO A 217 19.69 -3.25 12.77
CA PRO A 217 21.03 -3.37 13.38
C PRO A 217 22.00 -4.25 12.59
N GLU A 218 21.49 -5.30 11.94
CA GLU A 218 22.28 -6.21 11.09
C GLU A 218 22.87 -5.54 9.85
N GLN A 219 22.35 -4.35 9.51
CA GLN A 219 22.83 -3.52 8.40
C GLN A 219 23.49 -2.23 8.90
N GLY A 220 23.76 -2.13 10.21
CA GLY A 220 24.32 -0.94 10.84
C GLY A 220 23.33 0.20 11.05
N GLY A 221 22.03 -0.04 10.87
CA GLY A 221 20.95 0.92 11.07
C GLY A 221 20.35 0.90 12.49
N PRO A 222 19.32 1.74 12.75
CA PRO A 222 18.62 1.81 14.02
C PRO A 222 17.68 0.62 14.24
N ASP A 223 17.40 0.26 15.51
CA ASP A 223 16.46 -0.81 15.86
C ASP A 223 15.02 -0.29 16.00
N ILE A 224 14.39 -0.07 14.86
CA ILE A 224 13.06 0.55 14.74
C ILE A 224 11.92 -0.45 14.99
N LEU A 225 12.05 -1.70 14.56
CA LEU A 225 10.95 -2.67 14.57
C LEU A 225 10.41 -2.97 15.98
N PRO A 226 11.22 -3.16 17.03
CA PRO A 226 10.72 -3.34 18.39
C PRO A 226 9.94 -2.13 18.90
N ILE A 227 10.34 -0.91 18.53
CA ILE A 227 9.67 0.33 18.90
C ILE A 227 8.29 0.39 18.27
N ALA A 228 8.20 0.12 16.95
CA ALA A 228 6.92 0.07 16.25
C ALA A 228 5.99 -1.01 16.82
N THR A 229 6.52 -2.21 17.09
CA THR A 229 5.75 -3.32 17.67
C THR A 229 5.24 -2.99 19.08
N LYS A 230 6.04 -2.28 19.90
CA LYS A 230 5.66 -1.90 21.25
C LYS A 230 4.55 -0.86 21.28
N TYR A 231 4.68 0.22 20.50
CA TYR A 231 3.80 1.38 20.60
C TYR A 231 2.61 1.34 19.63
N GLN A 232 2.77 0.67 18.49
CA GLN A 232 1.79 0.62 17.40
C GLN A 232 1.60 -0.82 16.87
N PRO A 233 1.23 -1.80 17.73
CA PRO A 233 1.13 -3.21 17.33
C PRO A 233 0.06 -3.44 16.25
N ASP A 234 -0.93 -2.54 16.17
CA ASP A 234 -2.07 -2.64 15.25
C ASP A 234 -1.86 -1.81 13.96
N ALA A 235 -0.75 -1.09 13.81
CA ALA A 235 -0.46 -0.35 12.60
C ALA A 235 0.08 -1.26 11.49
N ILE A 236 -0.25 -0.95 10.23
CA ILE A 236 0.50 -1.45 9.08
C ILE A 236 1.90 -0.85 9.13
N PHE A 237 2.91 -1.71 9.13
CA PHE A 237 4.31 -1.32 9.14
C PHE A 237 4.92 -1.51 7.73
N TYR A 238 5.46 -0.47 7.19
CA TYR A 238 6.15 -0.43 5.91
C TYR A 238 7.44 0.39 6.05
N HIS A 239 8.62 -0.12 5.98
CA HIS A 239 9.07 -1.49 6.01
C HIS A 239 10.53 -1.54 6.42
N ASN A 240 11.00 -2.71 6.83
CA ASN A 240 12.42 -3.01 6.95
C ASN A 240 12.70 -4.39 6.35
N LEU A 241 13.96 -4.90 6.43
CA LEU A 241 14.31 -6.21 5.92
C LEU A 241 13.57 -7.37 6.59
N GLN A 242 13.19 -7.21 7.85
CA GLN A 242 12.60 -8.28 8.65
C GLN A 242 11.10 -8.35 8.49
N ARG A 243 10.42 -7.20 8.22
CA ARG A 243 8.97 -7.10 8.13
C ARG A 243 8.53 -6.04 7.12
N ALA A 244 7.58 -6.40 6.27
CA ALA A 244 6.74 -5.47 5.55
C ALA A 244 5.32 -6.04 5.46
N ASP A 245 4.33 -5.32 5.95
CA ASP A 245 2.94 -5.79 5.93
C ASP A 245 2.29 -5.57 4.56
N VAL A 246 2.82 -4.64 3.78
CA VAL A 246 2.42 -4.31 2.41
C VAL A 246 3.66 -4.17 1.53
N ARG A 247 3.51 -4.25 0.21
CA ARG A 247 4.61 -4.04 -0.74
C ARG A 247 4.34 -2.83 -1.64
N TRP A 248 5.39 -2.19 -2.08
CA TRP A 248 5.32 -1.18 -3.12
C TRP A 248 4.95 -1.79 -4.49
N GLY A 249 4.14 -1.10 -5.28
CA GLY A 249 3.72 -1.55 -6.61
C GLY A 249 4.80 -1.45 -7.70
N GLY A 250 6.01 -0.96 -7.35
CA GLY A 250 7.17 -0.92 -8.23
C GLY A 250 7.21 0.26 -9.20
N SER A 251 6.32 1.25 -9.04
CA SER A 251 6.34 2.53 -9.78
C SER A 251 5.45 3.55 -9.09
N GLU A 252 5.77 4.84 -9.27
CA GLU A 252 4.97 5.97 -8.78
C GLU A 252 3.93 6.44 -9.84
N SER A 253 3.31 5.47 -10.50
CA SER A 253 2.33 5.73 -11.58
C SER A 253 0.87 5.70 -11.11
N GLY A 254 0.62 5.42 -9.82
CA GLY A 254 -0.73 5.19 -9.30
C GLY A 254 -1.38 3.91 -9.79
N THR A 255 -0.60 2.99 -10.40
CA THR A 255 -1.13 1.75 -10.96
C THR A 255 -0.23 0.56 -10.62
N VAL A 256 -0.80 -0.64 -10.66
CA VAL A 256 -0.08 -1.90 -10.66
C VAL A 256 -0.48 -2.72 -11.90
N PRO A 257 0.40 -3.60 -12.40
CA PRO A 257 0.03 -4.46 -13.52
C PRO A 257 -1.03 -5.48 -13.11
N TYR A 258 -1.67 -6.09 -14.10
CA TYR A 258 -2.54 -7.24 -13.91
C TYR A 258 -1.88 -8.51 -14.48
N PRO A 259 -1.90 -9.65 -13.77
CA PRO A 259 -2.46 -9.86 -12.44
C PRO A 259 -1.63 -9.21 -11.32
N CYS A 260 -2.26 -8.86 -10.19
CA CYS A 260 -1.58 -8.43 -8.99
C CYS A 260 -2.02 -9.32 -7.81
N TRP A 261 -1.08 -10.13 -7.31
CA TRP A 261 -1.34 -11.08 -6.22
C TRP A 261 -1.07 -10.41 -4.87
N ALA A 262 -1.93 -10.64 -3.88
CA ALA A 262 -1.72 -10.17 -2.51
C ALA A 262 -0.75 -11.07 -1.71
N THR A 263 0.03 -11.91 -2.39
CA THR A 263 0.97 -12.83 -1.78
C THR A 263 2.38 -12.62 -2.31
N PHE A 264 3.40 -12.94 -1.48
CA PHE A 264 4.80 -12.71 -1.78
C PHE A 264 5.68 -13.81 -1.18
N ASN A 265 6.90 -14.00 -1.70
CA ASN A 265 7.78 -15.09 -1.28
C ASN A 265 8.67 -14.73 -0.08
N TYR A 266 8.73 -13.46 0.31
CA TYR A 266 9.61 -12.95 1.36
C TYR A 266 8.81 -12.22 2.44
N PRO A 267 9.27 -12.20 3.71
CA PRO A 267 8.63 -11.44 4.77
C PRO A 267 8.73 -9.93 4.60
N SER A 268 9.62 -9.47 3.73
CA SER A 268 9.76 -8.08 3.30
C SER A 268 10.20 -8.04 1.84
N PHE A 269 9.58 -7.15 1.02
CA PHE A 269 10.01 -6.97 -0.36
C PHE A 269 11.40 -6.31 -0.44
N PHE A 270 11.86 -5.67 0.62
CA PHE A 270 13.18 -5.08 0.72
C PHE A 270 14.31 -6.13 0.62
N GLN A 271 14.07 -7.37 1.03
CA GLN A 271 15.01 -8.48 0.81
C GLN A 271 15.21 -8.78 -0.67
N TYR A 272 14.24 -8.39 -1.51
CA TYR A 272 14.31 -8.58 -2.95
C TYR A 272 15.01 -7.42 -3.68
N SER A 273 15.25 -6.29 -3.03
CA SER A 273 15.81 -5.07 -3.62
C SER A 273 17.26 -5.19 -4.10
N GLY A 274 17.94 -6.28 -3.76
CA GLY A 274 19.30 -6.57 -4.26
C GLY A 274 19.39 -6.89 -5.76
N ALA A 275 18.29 -7.20 -6.43
CA ALA A 275 18.23 -7.47 -7.86
C ALA A 275 17.64 -6.25 -8.59
N LYS A 276 18.46 -5.24 -8.87
CA LYS A 276 18.08 -4.03 -9.62
C LYS A 276 17.43 -4.30 -10.98
N GLU A 277 17.45 -5.54 -11.46
CA GLU A 277 17.06 -5.90 -12.83
C GLU A 277 15.71 -6.59 -12.94
N ASN A 278 15.10 -7.03 -11.83
CA ASN A 278 13.84 -7.76 -11.92
C ASN A 278 12.80 -7.33 -10.88
N PHE A 279 12.13 -6.20 -11.13
CA PHE A 279 10.99 -5.71 -10.33
C PHE A 279 9.72 -6.56 -10.52
N TYR A 280 9.74 -7.61 -11.32
CA TYR A 280 8.56 -8.40 -11.64
C TYR A 280 7.82 -8.90 -10.38
N PRO A 281 8.47 -9.57 -9.41
CA PRO A 281 7.78 -10.02 -8.21
C PRO A 281 7.21 -8.90 -7.35
N ILE A 282 7.88 -7.74 -7.28
CA ILE A 282 7.38 -6.58 -6.54
C ILE A 282 6.10 -6.07 -7.18
N LYS A 283 6.07 -5.93 -8.50
CA LYS A 283 4.91 -5.42 -9.25
C LYS A 283 3.72 -6.39 -9.20
N TYR A 284 3.95 -7.65 -9.53
CA TYR A 284 2.89 -8.65 -9.72
C TYR A 284 2.54 -9.43 -8.45
N GLY A 285 3.42 -9.45 -7.43
CA GLY A 285 3.34 -10.42 -6.35
C GLY A 285 3.67 -11.84 -6.83
N ASN A 286 3.38 -12.83 -6.02
CA ASN A 286 3.61 -14.24 -6.34
C ASN A 286 2.31 -15.02 -6.15
N GLU A 287 1.85 -15.72 -7.20
CA GLU A 287 0.59 -16.50 -7.18
C GLU A 287 0.51 -17.48 -6.00
N ASN A 288 1.64 -18.10 -5.65
CA ASN A 288 1.75 -19.09 -4.58
C ASN A 288 2.73 -18.62 -3.48
N GLY A 289 2.78 -17.30 -3.21
CA GLY A 289 3.63 -16.72 -2.20
C GLY A 289 3.32 -17.21 -0.80
N GLN A 290 4.31 -17.21 0.07
CA GLN A 290 4.22 -17.74 1.44
C GLN A 290 3.69 -16.70 2.44
N TYR A 291 3.81 -15.41 2.12
CA TYR A 291 3.41 -14.28 2.96
C TYR A 291 2.27 -13.53 2.31
N TYR A 292 1.28 -13.10 3.12
CA TYR A 292 0.26 -12.17 2.65
C TYR A 292 0.86 -10.76 2.68
N MET A 293 0.92 -10.09 1.53
CA MET A 293 1.56 -8.78 1.38
C MET A 293 0.89 -8.03 0.21
N PRO A 294 -0.28 -7.40 0.45
CA PRO A 294 -1.00 -6.67 -0.58
C PRO A 294 -0.18 -5.47 -1.09
N ALA A 295 -0.43 -5.09 -2.34
CA ALA A 295 0.27 -3.97 -2.96
C ALA A 295 -0.32 -2.62 -2.55
N MET A 296 0.55 -1.59 -2.55
CA MET A 296 0.16 -0.20 -2.67
C MET A 296 0.61 0.35 -4.02
N ALA A 297 -0.18 1.26 -4.59
CA ALA A 297 0.13 2.02 -5.79
C ALA A 297 0.07 3.49 -5.42
N ASP A 298 1.12 4.24 -5.70
CA ASP A 298 1.23 5.65 -5.33
C ASP A 298 1.53 6.52 -6.56
N ALA A 299 1.06 7.77 -6.53
CA ALA A 299 1.39 8.80 -7.51
C ALA A 299 1.17 10.18 -6.91
N PRO A 300 2.02 11.18 -7.26
CA PRO A 300 1.73 12.56 -6.94
C PRO A 300 0.52 13.05 -7.75
N LEU A 301 -0.38 13.83 -7.15
CA LEU A 301 -1.49 14.46 -7.87
C LEU A 301 -1.00 15.35 -9.00
N ARG A 302 0.17 15.99 -8.82
CA ARG A 302 0.84 16.85 -9.80
C ARG A 302 1.91 16.10 -10.61
N GLY A 303 1.61 14.85 -11.02
CA GLY A 303 2.49 13.96 -11.79
C GLY A 303 2.18 13.89 -13.28
N TYR A 304 1.21 14.67 -13.78
CA TYR A 304 0.81 14.63 -15.19
C TYR A 304 1.97 15.09 -16.11
N LYS A 305 2.04 14.55 -17.31
CA LYS A 305 3.11 14.81 -18.29
C LYS A 305 4.51 14.39 -17.81
N GLY A 306 4.61 13.41 -16.94
CA GLY A 306 5.87 12.79 -16.54
C GLY A 306 6.63 13.55 -15.45
N ARG A 307 6.03 14.55 -14.82
CA ARG A 307 6.59 15.13 -13.60
C ARG A 307 6.34 14.22 -12.41
N HIS A 308 7.31 14.17 -11.48
CA HIS A 308 7.21 13.47 -10.21
C HIS A 308 7.34 14.46 -9.05
N GLU A 309 6.40 15.44 -9.00
CA GLU A 309 6.44 16.48 -7.99
C GLU A 309 5.63 16.07 -6.76
N TRP A 310 6.36 15.61 -5.76
CA TRP A 310 5.81 15.26 -4.46
C TRP A 310 5.62 16.48 -3.55
N PHE A 311 6.19 17.64 -3.89
CA PHE A 311 6.07 18.89 -3.15
C PHE A 311 5.46 19.97 -4.02
N TRP A 312 4.83 20.95 -3.36
CA TRP A 312 4.24 22.07 -4.06
C TRP A 312 5.29 22.98 -4.71
N GLU A 313 5.03 23.39 -5.91
CA GLU A 313 5.73 24.46 -6.63
C GLU A 313 4.71 25.48 -7.15
N PRO A 314 5.10 26.77 -7.24
CA PRO A 314 4.25 27.77 -7.88
C PRO A 314 4.12 27.48 -9.40
N ASP A 315 2.99 27.92 -9.98
CA ASP A 315 2.71 27.85 -11.42
C ASP A 315 2.77 26.43 -12.03
N ASP A 316 2.46 25.40 -11.22
CA ASP A 316 2.54 23.98 -11.60
C ASP A 316 1.16 23.32 -11.83
N GLU A 317 0.08 24.09 -11.91
CA GLU A 317 -1.30 23.60 -12.02
C GLU A 317 -1.54 22.78 -13.30
N ALA A 318 -0.79 23.05 -14.38
CA ALA A 318 -0.87 22.30 -15.63
C ALA A 318 -0.44 20.82 -15.50
N ASN A 319 0.21 20.45 -14.39
CA ASN A 319 0.68 19.11 -14.11
C ASN A 319 -0.26 18.34 -13.15
N ILE A 320 -1.38 18.92 -12.73
CA ILE A 320 -2.44 18.20 -12.03
C ILE A 320 -3.04 17.16 -13.00
N PHE A 321 -3.16 15.92 -12.57
CA PHE A 321 -3.79 14.88 -13.38
C PHE A 321 -5.25 15.23 -13.69
N PRO A 322 -5.66 15.14 -14.98
CA PRO A 322 -7.08 15.20 -15.33
C PRO A 322 -7.90 14.13 -14.59
N VAL A 323 -9.12 14.44 -14.20
CA VAL A 323 -10.02 13.54 -13.45
C VAL A 323 -10.10 12.14 -14.07
N GLN A 324 -10.25 12.03 -15.41
CA GLN A 324 -10.30 10.74 -16.07
C GLN A 324 -9.03 9.90 -15.86
N LYS A 325 -7.85 10.53 -15.77
CA LYS A 325 -6.57 9.83 -15.49
C LYS A 325 -6.51 9.32 -14.05
N LEU A 326 -7.07 10.06 -13.09
CA LEU A 326 -7.20 9.59 -11.71
C LEU A 326 -8.19 8.42 -11.63
N VAL A 327 -9.28 8.45 -12.40
CA VAL A 327 -10.19 7.31 -12.55
C VAL A 327 -9.47 6.11 -13.16
N ASP A 328 -8.67 6.30 -14.21
CA ASP A 328 -7.85 5.24 -14.82
C ASP A 328 -6.88 4.63 -13.79
N MET A 329 -6.27 5.46 -12.90
CA MET A 329 -5.44 4.99 -11.78
C MET A 329 -6.24 4.14 -10.79
N TYR A 330 -7.47 4.55 -10.43
CA TYR A 330 -8.34 3.77 -9.54
C TYR A 330 -8.66 2.39 -10.13
N TYR A 331 -8.94 2.30 -11.42
CA TYR A 331 -9.13 1.02 -12.11
C TYR A 331 -7.85 0.20 -12.18
N GLY A 332 -6.70 0.84 -12.42
CA GLY A 332 -5.39 0.20 -12.51
C GLY A 332 -4.72 -0.11 -11.17
N SER A 333 -5.30 0.30 -10.05
CA SER A 333 -4.81 0.02 -8.70
C SER A 333 -5.85 -0.76 -7.88
N VAL A 334 -6.93 -0.13 -7.45
CA VAL A 334 -8.00 -0.76 -6.67
C VAL A 334 -8.65 -1.88 -7.47
N GLY A 335 -8.91 -1.64 -8.77
CA GLY A 335 -9.43 -2.66 -9.69
C GLY A 335 -8.43 -3.77 -10.04
N HIS A 336 -7.18 -3.66 -9.62
CA HIS A 336 -6.12 -4.67 -9.73
C HIS A 336 -5.65 -5.19 -8.36
N ASN A 337 -6.52 -5.14 -7.33
CA ASN A 337 -6.21 -5.69 -5.99
C ASN A 337 -5.12 -4.93 -5.21
N ALA A 338 -4.96 -3.61 -5.43
CA ALA A 338 -4.01 -2.77 -4.71
C ALA A 338 -4.72 -1.59 -4.03
N THR A 339 -4.08 -0.98 -3.04
CA THR A 339 -4.54 0.26 -2.41
C THR A 339 -3.89 1.45 -3.12
N LEU A 340 -4.67 2.46 -3.52
CA LEU A 340 -4.19 3.69 -4.15
C LEU A 340 -3.82 4.73 -3.10
N ILE A 341 -2.68 5.40 -3.27
CA ILE A 341 -2.25 6.55 -2.46
C ILE A 341 -1.95 7.72 -3.40
N LEU A 342 -2.65 8.84 -3.22
CA LEU A 342 -2.40 10.08 -3.97
C LEU A 342 -1.57 11.06 -3.14
N GLY A 343 -0.48 11.55 -3.70
CA GLY A 343 0.37 12.59 -3.12
C GLY A 343 -0.29 13.97 -3.25
N LEU A 344 -0.47 14.67 -2.14
CA LEU A 344 -1.03 16.00 -2.06
C LEU A 344 0.01 16.98 -1.53
N THR A 345 0.02 18.18 -2.09
CA THR A 345 1.08 19.16 -1.88
C THR A 345 0.52 20.47 -1.30
N PRO A 346 0.49 20.64 0.04
CA PRO A 346 0.16 21.94 0.63
C PRO A 346 1.13 23.02 0.17
N ASN A 347 0.61 24.22 -0.13
CA ASN A 347 1.39 25.35 -0.58
C ASN A 347 2.09 26.10 0.57
N ALA A 348 2.83 27.16 0.25
CA ALA A 348 3.53 27.97 1.25
C ALA A 348 2.59 28.68 2.25
N ASP A 349 1.32 28.90 1.91
CA ASP A 349 0.31 29.40 2.87
C ASP A 349 -0.15 28.34 3.87
N GLY A 350 0.11 27.05 3.61
CA GLY A 350 -0.33 25.93 4.43
C GLY A 350 -1.73 25.42 4.03
N LEU A 351 -2.11 25.55 2.77
CA LEU A 351 -3.39 25.11 2.21
C LEU A 351 -3.18 24.17 1.02
N ILE A 352 -4.09 23.24 0.81
CA ILE A 352 -4.20 22.53 -0.47
C ILE A 352 -4.71 23.54 -1.50
N PRO A 353 -3.99 23.78 -2.62
CA PRO A 353 -4.42 24.71 -3.65
C PRO A 353 -5.84 24.42 -4.15
N ARG A 354 -6.56 25.47 -4.53
CA ARG A 354 -7.97 25.33 -4.92
C ARG A 354 -8.16 24.35 -6.07
N GLN A 355 -7.32 24.42 -7.11
CA GLN A 355 -7.43 23.52 -8.27
C GLN A 355 -7.22 22.05 -7.89
N ASP A 356 -6.29 21.76 -6.97
CA ASP A 356 -6.07 20.42 -6.42
C ASP A 356 -7.32 19.94 -5.69
N ALA A 357 -7.89 20.76 -4.81
CA ALA A 357 -9.10 20.44 -4.04
C ALA A 357 -10.31 20.21 -4.95
N ASP A 358 -10.50 21.06 -5.98
CA ASP A 358 -11.57 20.93 -6.95
C ASP A 358 -11.42 19.63 -7.79
N THR A 359 -10.19 19.28 -8.19
CA THR A 359 -9.89 18.05 -8.92
C THR A 359 -10.13 16.80 -8.06
N LEU A 360 -9.68 16.82 -6.80
CA LEU A 360 -9.93 15.74 -5.85
C LEU A 360 -11.43 15.51 -5.62
N LYS A 361 -12.20 16.59 -5.45
CA LYS A 361 -13.63 16.48 -5.32
C LYS A 361 -14.29 15.90 -6.57
N ALA A 362 -13.91 16.38 -7.76
CA ALA A 362 -14.45 15.88 -9.01
C ALA A 362 -14.11 14.39 -9.23
N PHE A 363 -12.92 13.97 -8.86
CA PHE A 363 -12.52 12.56 -8.87
C PHE A 363 -13.38 11.71 -7.92
N GLY A 364 -13.56 12.16 -6.68
CA GLY A 364 -14.38 11.44 -5.71
C GLY A 364 -15.85 11.35 -6.13
N ASP A 365 -16.40 12.42 -6.68
CA ASP A 365 -17.77 12.44 -7.23
C ASP A 365 -17.91 11.45 -8.41
N GLU A 366 -16.90 11.37 -9.29
CA GLU A 366 -16.89 10.46 -10.44
C GLU A 366 -16.83 8.99 -9.99
N ILE A 367 -15.95 8.64 -9.04
CA ILE A 367 -15.90 7.28 -8.49
C ILE A 367 -17.21 6.91 -7.82
N LYS A 368 -17.78 7.81 -7.00
CA LYS A 368 -19.06 7.60 -6.36
C LYS A 368 -20.18 7.37 -7.38
N ASN A 369 -20.23 8.18 -8.44
CA ASN A 369 -21.26 8.06 -9.49
C ASN A 369 -21.17 6.72 -10.21
N ARG A 370 -19.94 6.22 -10.48
CA ARG A 370 -19.72 4.94 -11.16
C ARG A 370 -20.08 3.73 -10.34
N PHE A 371 -19.90 3.80 -8.99
CA PHE A 371 -20.01 2.64 -8.11
C PHE A 371 -21.08 2.76 -7.01
N ASN A 372 -21.94 3.79 -7.01
CA ASN A 372 -22.93 3.97 -5.96
C ASN A 372 -24.06 2.92 -6.01
N ARG A 373 -24.40 2.38 -7.19
CA ARG A 373 -25.49 1.43 -7.37
C ARG A 373 -25.25 0.51 -8.56
N PHE A 374 -25.07 -0.77 -8.28
CA PHE A 374 -25.01 -1.78 -9.33
C PHE A 374 -26.39 -2.09 -9.93
N ILE A 375 -26.41 -2.51 -11.19
CA ILE A 375 -27.62 -2.90 -11.94
C ILE A 375 -28.11 -4.26 -11.45
N ALA A 376 -27.18 -5.19 -11.25
CA ALA A 376 -27.44 -6.52 -10.73
C ALA A 376 -26.19 -7.08 -10.06
N GLY A 377 -26.35 -7.88 -9.00
CA GLY A 377 -25.24 -8.46 -8.29
C GLY A 377 -25.62 -9.72 -7.50
N THR A 378 -24.61 -10.49 -7.12
CA THR A 378 -24.73 -11.70 -6.30
C THR A 378 -23.45 -11.96 -5.52
N SER A 379 -23.49 -12.91 -4.59
CA SER A 379 -22.35 -13.40 -3.82
C SER A 379 -22.49 -14.90 -3.59
N GLY A 380 -21.41 -15.57 -3.17
CA GLY A 380 -21.48 -17.00 -2.83
C GLY A 380 -20.16 -17.73 -2.93
N ASN A 381 -20.22 -19.02 -2.74
CA ASN A 381 -19.06 -19.93 -2.73
C ASN A 381 -19.15 -21.04 -3.82
N SER A 382 -20.11 -20.92 -4.72
CA SER A 382 -20.24 -21.79 -5.89
C SER A 382 -19.17 -21.46 -6.93
N LYS A 383 -18.74 -22.47 -7.71
CA LYS A 383 -17.89 -22.26 -8.87
C LYS A 383 -18.56 -21.45 -9.98
N GLU A 384 -19.88 -21.43 -10.01
CA GLU A 384 -20.68 -20.63 -10.92
C GLU A 384 -21.67 -19.77 -10.12
N LEU A 385 -21.67 -18.47 -10.40
CA LEU A 385 -22.59 -17.49 -9.83
C LEU A 385 -23.34 -16.80 -10.96
N VAL A 386 -24.66 -16.96 -11.00
CA VAL A 386 -25.52 -16.42 -12.07
C VAL A 386 -26.31 -15.19 -11.57
N ILE A 387 -26.33 -14.16 -12.39
CA ILE A 387 -27.11 -12.93 -12.18
C ILE A 387 -28.17 -12.84 -13.30
N LYS A 388 -29.42 -12.53 -12.92
CA LYS A 388 -30.45 -12.10 -13.88
C LYS A 388 -30.38 -10.57 -14.05
N ILE A 389 -30.39 -10.10 -15.29
CA ILE A 389 -30.35 -8.68 -15.59
C ILE A 389 -31.81 -8.19 -15.74
N PRO A 390 -32.19 -7.11 -15.05
CA PRO A 390 -33.52 -6.54 -15.21
C PRO A 390 -33.80 -6.10 -16.67
N ALA A 391 -34.99 -6.33 -17.16
CA ALA A 391 -35.38 -5.98 -18.52
C ALA A 391 -35.10 -4.49 -18.85
N GLY A 392 -34.55 -4.23 -20.01
CA GLY A 392 -34.15 -2.89 -20.46
C GLY A 392 -32.93 -2.28 -19.79
N LYS A 393 -32.25 -3.02 -18.92
CA LYS A 393 -30.98 -2.58 -18.31
C LYS A 393 -29.77 -3.13 -19.11
N SER A 394 -28.71 -2.34 -19.11
CA SER A 394 -27.44 -2.68 -19.72
C SER A 394 -26.30 -2.19 -18.81
N PHE A 395 -25.13 -2.76 -18.92
CA PHE A 395 -23.97 -2.47 -18.09
C PHE A 395 -22.70 -2.34 -18.95
N ASN A 396 -21.70 -1.65 -18.43
CA ASN A 396 -20.39 -1.57 -19.07
C ASN A 396 -19.23 -1.81 -18.09
N GLN A 397 -19.51 -2.18 -16.83
CA GLN A 397 -18.49 -2.47 -15.85
C GLN A 397 -18.79 -3.78 -15.13
N VAL A 398 -17.75 -4.56 -14.88
CA VAL A 398 -17.78 -5.77 -14.07
C VAL A 398 -16.92 -5.54 -12.84
N VAL A 399 -17.49 -5.75 -11.65
CA VAL A 399 -16.78 -5.71 -10.37
C VAL A 399 -16.88 -7.07 -9.70
N ILE A 400 -15.73 -7.62 -9.29
CA ILE A 400 -15.67 -8.88 -8.55
C ILE A 400 -14.81 -8.66 -7.30
N GLU A 401 -15.32 -9.09 -6.14
CA GLU A 401 -14.59 -9.07 -4.88
C GLU A 401 -14.50 -10.48 -4.32
N GLU A 402 -13.30 -10.94 -3.99
CA GLU A 402 -13.08 -12.19 -3.28
C GLU A 402 -13.09 -11.95 -1.76
N GLU A 403 -13.61 -12.89 -0.97
CA GLU A 403 -13.55 -12.82 0.49
C GLU A 403 -12.14 -13.20 0.97
N VAL A 404 -11.24 -12.24 0.87
CA VAL A 404 -9.79 -12.44 1.07
C VAL A 404 -9.39 -12.75 2.52
N LYS A 405 -10.29 -12.59 3.51
CA LYS A 405 -10.03 -13.07 4.88
C LYS A 405 -9.75 -14.57 4.94
N ASN A 406 -10.22 -15.32 3.95
CA ASN A 406 -9.99 -16.74 3.77
C ASN A 406 -8.75 -17.04 2.89
N GLY A 407 -7.94 -16.02 2.57
CA GLY A 407 -6.85 -16.06 1.62
C GLY A 407 -7.31 -15.88 0.17
N GLN A 408 -6.45 -15.36 -0.67
CA GLN A 408 -6.71 -15.21 -2.11
C GLN A 408 -6.65 -16.59 -2.78
N ARG A 409 -7.77 -17.10 -3.29
CA ARG A 409 -7.92 -18.49 -3.76
C ARG A 409 -8.14 -18.63 -5.25
N VAL A 410 -8.80 -17.66 -5.88
CA VAL A 410 -9.09 -17.69 -7.31
C VAL A 410 -7.78 -17.58 -8.10
N ARG A 411 -7.65 -18.44 -9.13
CA ARG A 411 -6.49 -18.49 -10.03
C ARG A 411 -6.85 -18.26 -11.48
N GLU A 412 -8.08 -18.61 -11.88
CA GLU A 412 -8.64 -18.31 -13.18
C GLU A 412 -10.16 -18.17 -13.08
N PHE A 413 -10.70 -17.23 -13.83
CA PHE A 413 -12.14 -17.01 -13.92
C PHE A 413 -12.53 -16.45 -15.28
N ILE A 414 -13.81 -16.62 -15.64
CA ILE A 414 -14.43 -15.96 -16.80
C ILE A 414 -15.75 -15.35 -16.38
N VAL A 415 -16.13 -14.25 -17.03
CA VAL A 415 -17.49 -13.69 -16.99
C VAL A 415 -18.12 -13.88 -18.36
N GLN A 416 -19.32 -14.46 -18.33
CA GLN A 416 -20.08 -14.75 -19.54
C GLN A 416 -21.45 -14.10 -19.48
N VAL A 417 -21.97 -13.76 -20.65
CA VAL A 417 -23.34 -13.26 -20.84
C VAL A 417 -24.14 -14.23 -21.68
N TYR A 418 -25.45 -14.36 -21.40
CA TYR A 418 -26.35 -15.22 -22.15
C TYR A 418 -27.04 -14.41 -23.22
N ARG A 419 -26.75 -14.73 -24.50
CA ARG A 419 -27.29 -14.11 -25.70
C ARG A 419 -27.58 -15.16 -26.77
N LYS A 420 -28.64 -14.98 -27.55
CA LYS A 420 -28.97 -15.89 -28.66
C LYS A 420 -28.96 -17.37 -28.27
N ARG A 421 -29.36 -17.68 -27.03
CA ARG A 421 -29.38 -19.03 -26.42
C ARG A 421 -28.00 -19.66 -26.17
N GLU A 422 -26.93 -18.84 -26.17
CA GLU A 422 -25.54 -19.28 -25.92
C GLU A 422 -24.86 -18.42 -24.88
N TRP A 423 -23.84 -18.95 -24.23
CA TRP A 423 -22.96 -18.22 -23.32
C TRP A 423 -21.73 -17.67 -24.04
N GLU A 424 -21.58 -16.38 -24.06
CA GLU A 424 -20.45 -15.64 -24.64
C GLU A 424 -19.54 -15.10 -23.55
N THR A 425 -18.21 -15.37 -23.64
CA THR A 425 -17.23 -14.83 -22.69
C THR A 425 -16.91 -13.38 -23.03
N ILE A 426 -17.12 -12.49 -22.05
CA ILE A 426 -16.83 -11.05 -22.16
C ILE A 426 -15.64 -10.60 -21.32
N VAL A 427 -15.26 -11.37 -20.28
CA VAL A 427 -14.09 -11.11 -19.45
C VAL A 427 -13.43 -12.44 -19.12
N ALA A 428 -12.11 -12.49 -19.15
CA ALA A 428 -11.29 -13.57 -18.61
C ALA A 428 -10.19 -12.97 -17.74
N GLY A 429 -9.85 -13.64 -16.65
CA GLY A 429 -8.83 -13.16 -15.72
C GLY A 429 -8.27 -14.26 -14.83
N THR A 430 -7.21 -13.92 -14.09
CA THR A 430 -6.48 -14.85 -13.21
C THR A 430 -6.64 -14.45 -11.74
N SER A 431 -6.39 -13.20 -11.38
CA SER A 431 -6.44 -12.69 -10.00
C SER A 431 -7.71 -11.88 -9.76
N ILE A 432 -8.45 -12.16 -8.69
CA ILE A 432 -9.51 -11.28 -8.19
C ILE A 432 -8.97 -10.51 -6.99
N GLY A 433 -8.67 -11.21 -5.90
CA GLY A 433 -8.26 -10.61 -4.64
C GLY A 433 -9.34 -9.74 -4.00
N HIS A 434 -8.94 -8.66 -3.31
CA HIS A 434 -9.89 -7.76 -2.66
C HIS A 434 -10.89 -7.18 -3.66
N LYS A 435 -10.42 -6.70 -4.83
CA LYS A 435 -11.29 -6.14 -5.85
C LYS A 435 -10.67 -6.26 -7.25
N PHE A 436 -11.48 -6.69 -8.18
CA PHE A 436 -11.23 -6.65 -9.63
C PHE A 436 -12.28 -5.79 -10.31
N ILE A 437 -11.85 -4.82 -11.12
CA ILE A 437 -12.73 -3.95 -11.89
C ILE A 437 -12.36 -4.05 -13.37
N LYS A 438 -13.35 -4.31 -14.22
CA LYS A 438 -13.17 -4.29 -15.67
C LYS A 438 -14.19 -3.37 -16.33
N LEU A 439 -13.69 -2.31 -16.96
CA LEU A 439 -14.48 -1.51 -17.89
C LEU A 439 -14.53 -2.24 -19.24
N LEU A 440 -15.73 -2.45 -19.75
CA LEU A 440 -15.96 -3.07 -21.03
C LEU A 440 -15.84 -2.05 -22.18
N PRO A 441 -15.41 -2.46 -23.37
CA PRO A 441 -15.25 -1.55 -24.51
C PRO A 441 -16.58 -0.99 -25.03
N ALA A 442 -17.69 -1.68 -24.74
CA ALA A 442 -19.04 -1.27 -25.11
C ALA A 442 -20.04 -1.70 -24.05
N THR A 443 -21.17 -1.01 -24.02
CA THR A 443 -22.32 -1.37 -23.18
C THR A 443 -22.91 -2.71 -23.60
N VAL A 444 -23.21 -3.55 -22.62
CA VAL A 444 -23.69 -4.93 -22.80
C VAL A 444 -25.14 -5.02 -22.34
N SER A 445 -26.02 -5.52 -23.21
CA SER A 445 -27.40 -5.93 -22.89
C SER A 445 -27.53 -7.44 -23.02
N CYS A 446 -28.09 -8.11 -21.99
CA CYS A 446 -28.32 -9.53 -21.96
C CYS A 446 -29.38 -9.90 -20.93
N GLU A 447 -29.89 -11.14 -20.97
CA GLU A 447 -30.86 -11.62 -19.96
C GLU A 447 -30.18 -12.05 -18.66
N LYS A 448 -29.01 -12.65 -18.78
CA LYS A 448 -28.25 -13.21 -17.66
C LYS A 448 -26.76 -13.01 -17.89
N ALA A 449 -26.03 -12.87 -16.81
CA ALA A 449 -24.58 -12.98 -16.77
C ALA A 449 -24.16 -14.02 -15.73
N ARG A 450 -22.99 -14.62 -15.90
CA ARG A 450 -22.40 -15.51 -14.88
C ARG A 450 -20.90 -15.28 -14.71
N LEU A 451 -20.46 -15.44 -13.48
CA LEU A 451 -19.06 -15.62 -13.12
C LEU A 451 -18.81 -17.12 -12.98
N VAL A 452 -17.79 -17.62 -13.67
CA VAL A 452 -17.33 -19.01 -13.55
C VAL A 452 -15.89 -19.02 -13.06
N ILE A 453 -15.65 -19.65 -11.91
CA ILE A 453 -14.30 -19.87 -11.38
C ILE A 453 -13.77 -21.14 -12.01
N THR A 454 -12.87 -21.00 -12.98
CA THR A 454 -12.31 -22.13 -13.75
C THR A 454 -11.16 -22.80 -13.01
N LYS A 455 -10.41 -22.04 -12.16
CA LYS A 455 -9.32 -22.58 -11.33
C LYS A 455 -9.25 -21.88 -9.98
N SER A 456 -9.10 -22.63 -8.89
CA SER A 456 -8.92 -22.10 -7.52
C SER A 456 -8.15 -23.07 -6.63
N ILE A 457 -7.53 -22.54 -5.58
CA ILE A 457 -6.94 -23.36 -4.49
C ILE A 457 -8.02 -23.59 -3.43
N GLY A 458 -8.63 -24.77 -3.49
CA GLY A 458 -9.77 -25.12 -2.64
C GLY A 458 -11.04 -24.34 -3.02
N GLN A 459 -11.95 -24.20 -2.06
CA GLN A 459 -13.22 -23.50 -2.28
C GLN A 459 -12.98 -21.99 -2.31
N SER A 460 -13.44 -21.32 -3.38
CA SER A 460 -13.44 -19.87 -3.50
C SER A 460 -14.67 -19.26 -2.81
N PHE A 461 -14.52 -18.03 -2.34
CA PHE A 461 -15.57 -17.26 -1.69
C PHE A 461 -15.66 -15.90 -2.37
N ILE A 462 -16.70 -15.68 -3.14
CA ILE A 462 -16.97 -14.42 -3.83
C ILE A 462 -17.86 -13.54 -2.94
N LYS A 463 -17.28 -12.47 -2.42
CA LYS A 463 -17.97 -11.50 -1.59
C LYS A 463 -18.97 -10.68 -2.41
N GLN A 464 -18.57 -10.34 -3.66
CA GLN A 464 -19.43 -9.64 -4.60
C GLN A 464 -19.07 -10.01 -6.04
N PHE A 465 -20.09 -10.25 -6.85
CA PHE A 465 -20.05 -10.18 -8.31
C PHE A 465 -21.14 -9.22 -8.75
N ALA A 466 -20.79 -8.07 -9.30
CA ALA A 466 -21.71 -6.99 -9.62
C ALA A 466 -21.45 -6.39 -11.00
N LEU A 467 -22.51 -5.89 -11.62
CA LEU A 467 -22.53 -5.27 -12.94
C LEU A 467 -23.06 -3.83 -12.81
N TYR A 468 -22.31 -2.86 -13.36
CA TYR A 468 -22.63 -1.42 -13.31
C TYR A 468 -22.83 -0.83 -14.68
#